data_1cc78e0d0076f631bb82f974a002b965
#
_entry.id   1cc78e0d0076f631bb82f974a002b965
#
_cell.length_a   1.000
_cell.length_b   1.000
_cell.length_c   1.000
_cell.angle_alpha   90.00
_cell.angle_beta   90.00
_cell.angle_gamma   90.00
#
_symmetry.space_group_name_H-M   'P 1'
#
loop_
_entity.id
_entity.type
_entity.pdbx_description
1 polymer ?
#
loop_
_entity_poly.entity_id
_entity_poly.type
_entity_poly.pdbx_seq_one_letter_code
_entity_poly.pdbx_strand_id
1 'polypeptide(L)'
;MLTRKQLVALSEFRYQIARFQRFSVAASRAGGLTQTQYLMLLHIVGHPERDWATVGELAHRLQASPHGTAALVNRCIALRLVAKHRSIDDGRHVEVHLTERGRRA
;
A
#
# COMPACT_ATOMS: atom_id res chain seq x y z
N MET A 1 -3.76 -34.83 1.43
CA MET A 1 -5.12 -34.42 1.06
C MET A 1 -5.78 -33.65 2.19
N LEU A 2 -6.49 -32.61 1.87
CA LEU A 2 -7.14 -31.77 2.88
C LEU A 2 -8.39 -32.44 3.42
N THR A 3 -8.62 -32.32 4.72
CA THR A 3 -9.83 -32.80 5.36
C THR A 3 -10.99 -31.84 5.06
N ARG A 4 -12.23 -32.33 5.32
CA ARG A 4 -13.40 -31.45 5.19
C ARG A 4 -13.28 -30.21 6.09
N LYS A 5 -12.79 -30.37 7.31
CA LYS A 5 -12.61 -29.27 8.24
C LYS A 5 -11.66 -28.21 7.69
N GLN A 6 -10.55 -28.67 7.08
CA GLN A 6 -9.59 -27.77 6.45
C GLN A 6 -10.19 -27.06 5.24
N LEU A 7 -10.98 -27.78 4.44
CA LEU A 7 -11.64 -27.18 3.27
C LEU A 7 -12.67 -26.13 3.68
N VAL A 8 -13.42 -26.39 4.75
CA VAL A 8 -14.38 -25.41 5.29
C VAL A 8 -13.65 -24.14 5.74
N ALA A 9 -12.54 -24.31 6.46
CA ALA A 9 -11.76 -23.19 6.93
C ALA A 9 -11.19 -22.39 5.77
N LEU A 10 -10.69 -23.06 4.74
CA LEU A 10 -10.13 -22.41 3.56
C LEU A 10 -11.21 -21.63 2.81
N SER A 11 -12.41 -22.22 2.66
CA SER A 11 -13.53 -21.55 2.01
C SER A 11 -13.93 -20.29 2.76
N GLU A 12 -14.03 -20.37 4.08
CA GLU A 12 -14.39 -19.22 4.91
C GLU A 12 -13.32 -18.13 4.82
N PHE A 13 -12.05 -18.52 4.83
CA PHE A 13 -10.95 -17.56 4.70
C PHE A 13 -11.02 -16.83 3.35
N ARG A 14 -11.26 -17.57 2.27
CA ARG A 14 -11.40 -16.99 0.94
C ARG A 14 -12.58 -16.03 0.86
N TYR A 15 -13.69 -16.40 1.49
CA TYR A 15 -14.88 -15.55 1.54
C TYR A 15 -14.57 -14.22 2.24
N GLN A 16 -13.88 -14.28 3.37
CA GLN A 16 -13.52 -13.07 4.10
C GLN A 16 -12.53 -12.20 3.32
N ILE A 17 -11.58 -12.81 2.60
CA ILE A 17 -10.69 -12.07 1.71
C ILE A 17 -11.49 -11.34 0.64
N ALA A 18 -12.45 -12.00 0.02
CA ALA A 18 -13.27 -11.39 -1.03
C ALA A 18 -14.07 -10.20 -0.50
N ARG A 19 -14.64 -10.33 0.70
CA ARG A 19 -15.36 -9.23 1.35
C ARG A 19 -14.44 -8.05 1.61
N PHE A 20 -13.24 -8.33 2.12
CA PHE A 20 -12.26 -7.29 2.41
C PHE A 20 -11.81 -6.58 1.13
N GLN A 21 -11.57 -7.32 0.05
CA GLN A 21 -11.17 -6.72 -1.22
C GLN A 21 -12.26 -5.81 -1.77
N ARG A 22 -13.51 -6.22 -1.66
CA ARG A 22 -14.63 -5.39 -2.11
C ARG A 22 -14.71 -4.10 -1.30
N PHE A 23 -14.52 -4.18 0.00
CA PHE A 23 -14.44 -3.01 0.87
C PHE A 23 -13.28 -2.09 0.45
N SER A 24 -12.12 -2.66 0.18
CA SER A 24 -10.92 -1.91 -0.20
C SER A 24 -11.12 -1.17 -1.53
N VAL A 25 -11.75 -1.81 -2.51
CA VAL A 25 -12.07 -1.16 -3.79
C VAL A 25 -13.01 0.00 -3.59
N ALA A 26 -14.05 -0.18 -2.78
CA ALA A 26 -15.01 0.89 -2.50
C ALA A 26 -14.34 2.07 -1.79
N ALA A 27 -13.44 1.79 -0.84
CA ALA A 27 -12.70 2.82 -0.13
C ALA A 27 -11.80 3.62 -1.07
N SER A 28 -11.11 2.94 -1.99
CA SER A 28 -10.23 3.62 -2.95
C SER A 28 -11.04 4.53 -3.88
N ARG A 29 -12.19 4.07 -4.35
CA ARG A 29 -13.07 4.87 -5.21
C ARG A 29 -13.60 6.11 -4.48
N ALA A 30 -13.95 5.97 -3.22
CA ALA A 30 -14.43 7.08 -2.42
C ALA A 30 -13.37 8.19 -2.30
N GLY A 31 -12.10 7.82 -2.27
CA GLY A 31 -10.98 8.77 -2.26
C GLY A 31 -10.55 9.27 -3.63
N GLY A 32 -11.16 8.79 -4.70
CA GLY A 32 -10.77 9.16 -6.07
C GLY A 32 -9.45 8.55 -6.50
N LEU A 33 -9.07 7.40 -5.92
CA LEU A 33 -7.79 6.74 -6.15
C LEU A 33 -7.99 5.42 -6.87
N THR A 34 -6.95 4.97 -7.59
CA THR A 34 -6.90 3.57 -8.00
C THR A 34 -6.63 2.71 -6.76
N GLN A 35 -6.93 1.43 -6.85
CA GLN A 35 -6.68 0.54 -5.72
C GLN A 35 -5.20 0.47 -5.39
N THR A 36 -4.32 0.47 -6.39
CA THR A 36 -2.88 0.43 -6.16
C THR A 36 -2.39 1.68 -5.45
N GLN A 37 -2.91 2.85 -5.84
CA GLN A 37 -2.59 4.10 -5.16
C GLN A 37 -3.07 4.07 -3.71
N TYR A 38 -4.28 3.62 -3.49
CA TYR A 38 -4.85 3.51 -2.14
C TYR A 38 -3.99 2.59 -1.26
N LEU A 39 -3.61 1.42 -1.79
CA LEU A 39 -2.78 0.48 -1.04
C LEU A 39 -1.41 1.08 -0.70
N MET A 40 -0.81 1.83 -1.61
CA MET A 40 0.45 2.49 -1.32
C MET A 40 0.32 3.46 -0.14
N LEU A 41 -0.70 4.32 -0.17
CA LEU A 41 -0.91 5.27 0.92
C LEU A 41 -1.16 4.54 2.23
N LEU A 42 -1.93 3.47 2.20
CA LEU A 42 -2.24 2.67 3.37
C LEU A 42 -0.97 2.08 3.98
N HIS A 43 -0.07 1.53 3.17
CA HIS A 43 1.16 0.92 3.67
C HIS A 43 2.14 1.95 4.21
N ILE A 44 2.08 3.19 3.75
CA ILE A 44 2.89 4.26 4.33
C ILE A 44 2.35 4.66 5.70
N VAL A 45 1.06 4.96 5.78
CA VAL A 45 0.46 5.44 7.03
C VAL A 45 0.31 4.32 8.06
N GLY A 46 0.20 3.09 7.60
CA GLY A 46 0.03 1.92 8.47
C GLY A 46 1.31 1.32 9.00
N HIS A 47 2.46 1.94 8.77
CA HIS A 47 3.71 1.44 9.32
C HIS A 47 3.65 1.54 10.85
N PRO A 48 4.05 0.48 11.60
CA PRO A 48 3.86 0.48 13.05
C PRO A 48 4.73 1.46 13.80
N GLU A 49 5.85 1.93 13.25
CA GLU A 49 6.83 2.72 13.98
C GLU A 49 7.08 4.10 13.38
N ARG A 50 6.59 4.37 12.19
CA ARG A 50 6.88 5.62 11.50
C ARG A 50 5.82 5.89 10.45
N ASP A 51 5.84 7.07 9.87
CA ASP A 51 4.86 7.50 8.86
C ASP A 51 5.48 7.69 7.48
N TRP A 52 6.54 6.94 7.19
CA TRP A 52 7.17 6.91 5.89
C TRP A 52 7.66 5.50 5.58
N ALA A 53 7.95 5.24 4.32
CA ALA A 53 8.48 3.96 3.88
C ALA A 53 9.43 4.18 2.72
N THR A 54 10.34 3.22 2.51
CA THR A 54 11.20 3.24 1.33
C THR A 54 10.50 2.55 0.17
N VAL A 55 10.98 2.78 -1.05
CA VAL A 55 10.44 2.11 -2.24
C VAL A 55 10.56 0.59 -2.10
N GLY A 56 11.69 0.11 -1.55
CA GLY A 56 11.89 -1.32 -1.33
C GLY A 56 10.87 -1.92 -0.37
N GLU A 57 10.57 -1.21 0.72
CA GLU A 57 9.57 -1.66 1.68
C GLU A 57 8.17 -1.68 1.06
N LEU A 58 7.85 -0.66 0.28
CA LEU A 58 6.55 -0.59 -0.40
C LEU A 58 6.42 -1.70 -1.44
N ALA A 59 7.50 -1.98 -2.20
CA ALA A 59 7.49 -3.08 -3.18
C ALA A 59 7.20 -4.41 -2.48
N HIS A 60 7.82 -4.64 -1.32
CA HIS A 60 7.60 -5.85 -0.56
C HIS A 60 6.14 -5.98 -0.11
N ARG A 61 5.59 -4.92 0.46
CA ARG A 61 4.20 -4.92 0.94
C ARG A 61 3.18 -5.07 -0.20
N LEU A 62 3.45 -4.42 -1.33
CA LEU A 62 2.57 -4.50 -2.49
C LEU A 62 2.79 -5.78 -3.31
N GLN A 63 3.83 -6.55 -2.98
CA GLN A 63 4.23 -7.73 -3.73
C GLN A 63 4.43 -7.38 -5.21
N ALA A 64 5.13 -6.29 -5.43
CA ALA A 64 5.41 -5.76 -6.76
C ALA A 64 6.92 -5.62 -6.95
N SER A 65 7.33 -5.41 -8.20
CA SER A 65 8.74 -5.18 -8.48
C SER A 65 9.18 -3.82 -7.96
N PRO A 66 10.46 -3.65 -7.59
CA PRO A 66 10.94 -2.33 -7.19
C PRO A 66 10.79 -1.29 -8.29
N HIS A 67 11.01 -1.67 -9.54
CA HIS A 67 10.88 -0.77 -10.69
C HIS A 67 9.43 -0.31 -10.87
N GLY A 68 8.48 -1.24 -10.81
CA GLY A 68 7.05 -0.90 -10.92
C GLY A 68 6.58 -0.05 -9.75
N THR A 69 7.10 -0.34 -8.55
CA THR A 69 6.77 0.45 -7.35
C THR A 69 7.31 1.86 -7.45
N ALA A 70 8.55 2.02 -7.95
CA ALA A 70 9.13 3.36 -8.18
C ALA A 70 8.29 4.17 -9.15
N ALA A 71 7.79 3.54 -10.23
CA ALA A 71 6.92 4.21 -11.18
C ALA A 71 5.60 4.64 -10.52
N LEU A 72 5.05 3.80 -9.64
CA LEU A 72 3.82 4.13 -8.91
C LEU A 72 4.06 5.30 -7.96
N VAL A 73 5.20 5.32 -7.26
CA VAL A 73 5.57 6.43 -6.39
C VAL A 73 5.63 7.73 -7.19
N ASN A 74 6.26 7.70 -8.36
CA ASN A 74 6.37 8.89 -9.21
C ASN A 74 5.01 9.40 -9.65
N ARG A 75 4.07 8.50 -9.97
CA ARG A 75 2.70 8.90 -10.29
C ARG A 75 2.01 9.54 -9.11
N CYS A 76 2.21 8.99 -7.91
CA CYS A 76 1.62 9.56 -6.70
C CYS A 76 2.23 10.93 -6.36
N ILE A 77 3.51 11.13 -6.68
CA ILE A 77 4.15 12.44 -6.53
C ILE A 77 3.50 13.45 -7.48
N ALA A 78 3.28 13.05 -8.73
CA ALA A 78 2.63 13.91 -9.71
C ALA A 78 1.22 14.32 -9.29
N LEU A 79 0.52 13.44 -8.58
CA LEU A 79 -0.80 13.70 -8.03
C LEU A 79 -0.75 14.45 -6.68
N ARG A 80 0.45 14.74 -6.19
CA ARG A 80 0.68 15.44 -4.91
C ARG A 80 0.18 14.65 -3.70
N LEU A 81 0.17 13.34 -3.80
CA LEU A 81 -0.25 12.46 -2.70
C LEU A 81 0.91 12.09 -1.78
N VAL A 82 2.12 12.00 -2.34
CA VAL A 82 3.32 11.66 -1.58
C VAL A 82 4.46 12.59 -2.01
N ALA A 83 5.50 12.62 -1.18
CA ALA A 83 6.74 13.35 -1.46
C ALA A 83 7.92 12.48 -1.05
N LYS A 84 9.04 12.68 -1.71
CA LYS A 84 10.29 11.99 -1.39
C LYS A 84 11.19 12.88 -0.55
N HIS A 85 11.78 12.27 0.48
CA HIS A 85 12.79 12.94 1.31
C HIS A 85 14.00 12.04 1.42
N ARG A 86 15.18 12.58 1.22
CA ARG A 86 16.41 11.81 1.45
C ARG A 86 16.63 11.69 2.95
N SER A 87 17.05 10.51 3.40
CA SER A 87 17.31 10.29 4.82
C SER A 87 18.42 11.23 5.31
N ILE A 88 18.22 11.86 6.46
CA ILE A 88 19.20 12.72 7.09
C ILE A 88 20.36 11.91 7.65
N ASP A 89 20.05 10.74 8.22
CA ASP A 89 21.03 9.90 8.91
C ASP A 89 21.86 9.06 7.94
N ASP A 90 21.25 8.63 6.85
CA ASP A 90 21.88 7.75 5.88
C ASP A 90 21.47 8.17 4.48
N GLY A 91 22.20 9.05 3.86
CA GLY A 91 21.86 9.58 2.54
C GLY A 91 21.66 8.54 1.43
N ARG A 92 21.62 7.23 1.77
CA ARG A 92 21.51 6.15 0.79
C ARG A 92 20.09 5.79 0.44
N HIS A 93 19.13 5.96 1.37
CA HIS A 93 17.76 5.60 1.06
C HIS A 93 16.87 6.84 1.00
N VAL A 94 15.79 6.71 0.27
CA VAL A 94 14.81 7.78 0.08
C VAL A 94 13.55 7.37 0.80
N GLU A 95 13.04 8.27 1.62
CA GLU A 95 11.80 8.09 2.37
C GLU A 95 10.63 8.64 1.56
N VAL A 96 9.56 7.87 1.49
CA VAL A 96 8.31 8.30 0.85
C VAL A 96 7.32 8.64 1.95
N HIS A 97 6.89 9.89 1.98
CA HIS A 97 5.95 10.42 2.99
C HIS A 97 4.64 10.81 2.34
N LEU A 98 3.55 10.70 3.08
CA LEU A 98 2.28 11.27 2.63
C LEU A 98 2.36 12.80 2.71
N THR A 99 1.76 13.45 1.73
CA THR A 99 1.45 14.87 1.84
C THR A 99 0.16 15.04 2.64
N GLU A 100 -0.20 16.27 2.97
CA GLU A 100 -1.49 16.53 3.61
C GLU A 100 -2.64 16.07 2.72
N ARG A 101 -2.52 16.29 1.41
CA ARG A 101 -3.51 15.82 0.44
C ARG A 101 -3.62 14.29 0.45
N GLY A 102 -2.48 13.60 0.54
CA GLY A 102 -2.46 12.14 0.62
C GLY A 102 -3.15 11.62 1.87
N ARG A 103 -2.99 12.30 2.98
CA ARG A 103 -3.63 11.92 4.24
C ARG A 103 -5.15 12.05 4.19
N ARG A 104 -5.66 12.99 3.39
CA ARG A 104 -7.11 13.22 3.25
C ARG A 104 -7.77 12.29 2.24
N ALA A 105 -6.99 11.71 1.36
CA ALA A 105 -7.53 10.85 0.29
C ALA A 105 -7.96 9.47 0.81
#